data_829b76ac63b8afdf4195cda46aa99438
#
_entry.id   829b76ac63b8afdf4195cda46aa99438
#
_cell.length_a   1.000
_cell.length_b   1.000
_cell.length_c   1.000
_cell.angle_alpha   90.00
_cell.angle_beta   90.00
_cell.angle_gamma   90.00
#
_symmetry.space_group_name_H-M   'P 1'
#
loop_
_entity.id
_entity.type
_entity.pdbx_description
1 polymer ?
#
loop_
_entity_poly.entity_id
_entity_poly.type
_entity_poly.pdbx_seq_one_letter_code
_entity_poly.pdbx_strand_id
1 'polypeptide(L)'
;QFVWATRTSNTKPHNGTPARWMSEFAMASTVIGDDSAVYSAGTDGSIVFNLPAGKTVYVVTAIECVGNQAVDAATDANGAALANAKSLLSTVESKSDIGTLRQAQLDWWKNYYLLSWMDLGDTELNRLYYGNQYIFGCCTREDKQAPGLYGIWITRDDASWQGDYHLNYNFQ
;
A
#
# COMPACT_ATOMS: atom_id res chain seq x y z
N GLN A 1 -3.02 -18.09 -10.04
CA GLN A 1 -2.41 -18.57 -8.78
C GLN A 1 -1.87 -17.37 -8.02
N PHE A 2 -2.10 -17.31 -6.70
CA PHE A 2 -1.67 -16.20 -5.85
C PHE A 2 -0.64 -16.68 -4.82
N VAL A 3 0.26 -15.77 -4.53
CA VAL A 3 1.21 -15.87 -3.45
C VAL A 3 0.87 -14.77 -2.46
N TRP A 4 0.93 -15.04 -1.17
CA TRP A 4 0.54 -14.03 -0.19
C TRP A 4 1.33 -14.11 1.12
N ALA A 5 1.33 -12.98 1.81
CA ALA A 5 1.74 -12.88 3.21
C ALA A 5 0.70 -12.03 3.96
N THR A 6 0.47 -12.37 5.20
CA THR A 6 -0.42 -11.61 6.09
C THR A 6 0.32 -11.25 7.37
N ARG A 7 -0.09 -10.15 7.97
CA ARG A 7 0.42 -9.68 9.24
C ARG A 7 -0.68 -8.95 10.00
N THR A 8 -0.75 -9.18 11.30
CA THR A 8 -1.59 -8.41 12.21
C THR A 8 -0.74 -7.36 12.91
N SER A 9 -1.29 -6.17 13.13
CA SER A 9 -0.63 -5.12 13.87
C SER A 9 -0.29 -5.56 15.30
N ASN A 10 0.79 -5.01 15.83
CA ASN A 10 1.18 -5.31 17.20
C ASN A 10 0.18 -4.67 18.19
N THR A 11 -0.32 -5.47 19.10
CA THR A 11 -1.27 -5.07 20.14
C THR A 11 -0.60 -4.70 21.46
N LYS A 12 0.70 -4.36 21.44
CA LYS A 12 1.40 -3.98 22.68
C LYS A 12 0.72 -2.79 23.35
N PRO A 13 0.45 -2.89 24.66
CA PRO A 13 -0.07 -1.76 25.40
C PRO A 13 0.94 -0.60 25.37
N HIS A 14 0.46 0.62 25.22
CA HIS A 14 1.26 1.81 25.38
C HIS A 14 0.98 2.45 26.73
N ASN A 15 2.00 2.61 27.57
CA ASN A 15 1.87 3.16 28.92
C ASN A 15 0.76 2.50 29.77
N GLY A 16 0.61 1.19 29.65
CA GLY A 16 -0.42 0.43 30.37
C GLY A 16 -1.83 0.51 29.77
N THR A 17 -2.02 1.27 28.71
CA THR A 17 -3.30 1.32 27.97
C THR A 17 -3.31 0.23 26.90
N PRO A 18 -4.28 -0.69 26.91
CA PRO A 18 -4.40 -1.68 25.85
C PRO A 18 -4.55 -1.04 24.47
N ALA A 19 -4.00 -1.68 23.46
CA ALA A 19 -4.28 -1.29 22.08
C ALA A 19 -5.78 -1.38 21.81
N ARG A 20 -6.38 -0.30 21.33
CA ARG A 20 -7.83 -0.24 21.07
C ARG A 20 -8.20 -0.75 19.68
N TRP A 21 -7.21 -0.81 18.78
CA TRP A 21 -7.43 -1.05 17.37
C TRP A 21 -6.44 -2.06 16.86
N MET A 22 -6.92 -3.08 16.20
CA MET A 22 -6.10 -4.03 15.48
C MET A 22 -6.30 -3.83 13.99
N SER A 23 -5.21 -3.98 13.23
CA SER A 23 -5.25 -3.97 11.78
C SER A 23 -4.62 -5.24 11.24
N GLU A 24 -5.27 -5.84 10.27
CA GLU A 24 -4.74 -6.92 9.47
C GLU A 24 -4.23 -6.36 8.17
N PHE A 25 -3.03 -6.74 7.78
CA PHE A 25 -2.41 -6.41 6.51
C PHE A 25 -2.25 -7.68 5.69
N ALA A 26 -2.54 -7.58 4.43
CA ALA A 26 -2.27 -8.64 3.48
C ALA A 26 -1.60 -8.10 2.23
N MET A 27 -0.62 -8.83 1.76
CA MET A 27 0.00 -8.65 0.47
C MET A 27 -0.23 -9.93 -0.34
N ALA A 28 -0.79 -9.80 -1.53
CA ALA A 28 -0.93 -10.91 -2.46
C ALA A 28 -0.32 -10.52 -3.81
N SER A 29 0.30 -11.48 -4.47
CA SER A 29 0.94 -11.27 -5.77
C SER A 29 0.58 -12.36 -6.75
N THR A 30 0.55 -12.00 -8.02
CA THR A 30 0.40 -12.91 -9.14
C THR A 30 1.30 -12.49 -10.30
N VAL A 31 1.50 -13.38 -11.27
CA VAL A 31 2.25 -13.08 -12.49
C VAL A 31 1.30 -13.13 -13.68
N ILE A 32 1.40 -12.14 -14.55
CA ILE A 32 0.59 -12.00 -15.75
C ILE A 32 1.51 -11.87 -16.96
N GLY A 33 1.11 -12.48 -18.06
CA GLY A 33 1.76 -12.27 -19.36
C GLY A 33 2.38 -13.51 -19.99
N ASP A 34 2.57 -14.60 -19.26
CA ASP A 34 2.97 -15.88 -19.82
C ASP A 34 2.46 -17.04 -18.95
N ASP A 35 1.65 -17.91 -19.55
CA ASP A 35 1.04 -19.07 -18.87
C ASP A 35 2.07 -20.15 -18.51
N SER A 36 3.28 -20.06 -19.07
CA SER A 36 4.37 -20.99 -18.77
C SER A 36 5.18 -20.60 -17.52
N ALA A 37 4.85 -19.47 -16.86
CA ALA A 37 5.45 -19.12 -15.59
C ALA A 37 5.09 -20.16 -14.53
N VAL A 38 6.08 -20.88 -14.04
CA VAL A 38 5.90 -21.92 -13.02
C VAL A 38 6.31 -21.37 -11.67
N TYR A 39 5.43 -21.56 -10.69
CA TYR A 39 5.66 -21.17 -9.30
C TYR A 39 6.15 -22.37 -8.50
N SER A 40 7.12 -22.17 -7.66
CA SER A 40 7.48 -23.11 -6.62
C SER A 40 7.65 -22.39 -5.27
N ALA A 41 7.10 -22.98 -4.22
CA ALA A 41 7.35 -22.49 -2.87
C ALA A 41 8.72 -22.98 -2.39
N GLY A 42 9.56 -22.08 -1.91
CA GLY A 42 10.77 -22.42 -1.19
C GLY A 42 10.48 -22.85 0.24
N THR A 43 11.39 -23.57 0.85
CA THR A 43 11.28 -24.04 2.25
C THR A 43 11.53 -22.92 3.26
N ASP A 44 12.04 -21.79 2.81
CA ASP A 44 12.37 -20.60 3.62
C ASP A 44 11.29 -19.50 3.54
N GLY A 45 10.11 -19.83 3.00
CA GLY A 45 9.05 -18.86 2.76
C GLY A 45 9.23 -18.04 1.48
N SER A 46 10.27 -18.33 0.70
CA SER A 46 10.46 -17.72 -0.62
C SER A 46 9.55 -18.36 -1.66
N ILE A 47 9.35 -17.62 -2.74
CA ILE A 47 8.64 -18.12 -3.90
C ILE A 47 9.50 -17.87 -5.12
N VAL A 48 9.73 -18.93 -5.85
CA VAL A 48 10.55 -18.91 -7.07
C VAL A 48 9.63 -18.91 -8.28
N PHE A 49 9.82 -17.94 -9.15
CA PHE A 49 9.17 -17.86 -10.45
C PHE A 49 10.18 -18.24 -11.52
N ASN A 50 9.91 -19.27 -12.28
CA ASN A 50 10.68 -19.58 -13.47
C ASN A 50 10.04 -18.85 -14.65
N LEU A 51 10.73 -17.83 -15.13
CA LEU A 51 10.26 -17.01 -16.23
C LEU A 51 10.91 -17.47 -17.54
N PRO A 52 10.16 -17.61 -18.62
CA PRO A 52 10.73 -17.96 -19.91
C PRO A 52 11.59 -16.83 -20.47
N ALA A 53 12.75 -17.18 -21.02
CA ALA A 53 13.67 -16.21 -21.59
C ALA A 53 13.03 -15.46 -22.77
N GLY A 54 13.31 -14.17 -22.87
CA GLY A 54 12.83 -13.32 -23.97
C GLY A 54 11.33 -12.96 -23.91
N LYS A 55 10.64 -13.30 -22.82
CA LYS A 55 9.24 -12.91 -22.59
C LYS A 55 9.13 -11.78 -21.57
N THR A 56 8.11 -10.96 -21.73
CA THR A 56 7.77 -9.93 -20.76
C THR A 56 6.63 -10.42 -19.88
N VAL A 57 6.87 -10.45 -18.58
CA VAL A 57 5.86 -10.75 -17.57
C VAL A 57 5.72 -9.58 -16.62
N TYR A 58 4.59 -9.50 -15.96
CA TYR A 58 4.29 -8.50 -14.94
C TYR A 58 4.03 -9.21 -13.62
N VAL A 59 4.73 -8.83 -12.58
CA VAL A 59 4.39 -9.20 -11.21
C VAL A 59 3.45 -8.13 -10.70
N VAL A 60 2.22 -8.52 -10.41
CA VAL A 60 1.19 -7.63 -9.90
C VAL A 60 0.98 -7.94 -8.43
N THR A 61 1.04 -6.92 -7.60
CA THR A 61 0.89 -7.05 -6.15
C THR A 61 -0.24 -6.13 -5.67
N ALA A 62 -1.17 -6.70 -4.93
CA ALA A 62 -2.18 -5.96 -4.18
C ALA A 62 -1.80 -5.96 -2.70
N ILE A 63 -1.96 -4.81 -2.06
CA ILE A 63 -1.77 -4.62 -0.62
C ILE A 63 -3.08 -4.09 -0.06
N GLU A 64 -3.60 -4.78 0.94
CA GLU A 64 -4.83 -4.41 1.62
C GLU A 64 -4.63 -4.35 3.12
N CYS A 65 -5.35 -3.44 3.73
CA CYS A 65 -5.41 -3.29 5.17
C CYS A 65 -6.88 -3.27 5.60
N VAL A 66 -7.21 -4.13 6.53
CA VAL A 66 -8.51 -4.13 7.21
C VAL A 66 -8.24 -3.91 8.69
N GLY A 67 -8.86 -2.92 9.26
CA GLY A 67 -8.64 -2.59 10.65
C GLY A 67 -9.35 -1.32 11.03
N ASN A 68 -8.93 -0.75 12.14
CA ASN A 68 -9.62 0.34 12.78
C ASN A 68 -10.93 -0.10 13.47
N GLN A 69 -10.98 -1.36 13.88
CA GLN A 69 -12.06 -1.88 14.69
C GLN A 69 -11.64 -2.01 16.15
N ALA A 70 -12.55 -1.85 17.06
CA ALA A 70 -12.28 -2.08 18.48
C ALA A 70 -11.76 -3.50 18.69
N VAL A 71 -10.80 -3.67 19.59
CA VAL A 71 -10.18 -4.98 19.89
C VAL A 71 -11.23 -6.06 20.20
N ASP A 72 -12.35 -5.65 20.77
CA ASP A 72 -13.48 -6.53 21.12
C ASP A 72 -14.26 -7.03 19.87
N ALA A 73 -14.11 -6.34 18.73
CA ALA A 73 -14.71 -6.73 17.45
C ALA A 73 -13.72 -7.47 16.53
N ALA A 74 -12.49 -7.70 16.99
CA ALA A 74 -11.39 -8.24 16.20
C ALA A 74 -11.54 -9.73 15.84
N THR A 75 -12.60 -10.37 16.24
CA THR A 75 -12.83 -11.79 15.94
C THR A 75 -13.14 -12.05 14.46
N ASP A 76 -13.52 -11.03 13.69
CA ASP A 76 -13.96 -11.21 12.30
C ASP A 76 -13.01 -10.65 11.22
N ALA A 77 -11.91 -10.02 11.61
CA ALA A 77 -10.94 -9.49 10.63
C ALA A 77 -10.03 -10.57 10.03
N ASN A 78 -10.08 -11.79 10.55
CA ASN A 78 -9.20 -12.88 10.12
C ASN A 78 -9.45 -13.25 8.65
N GLY A 79 -8.53 -12.83 7.80
CA GLY A 79 -8.53 -13.15 6.38
C GLY A 79 -9.25 -12.15 5.48
N ALA A 80 -9.91 -11.13 6.00
CA ALA A 80 -10.60 -10.13 5.17
C ALA A 80 -9.63 -9.32 4.31
N ALA A 81 -8.49 -8.89 4.86
CA ALA A 81 -7.47 -8.20 4.08
C ALA A 81 -6.92 -9.07 2.95
N LEU A 82 -6.69 -10.35 3.21
CA LEU A 82 -6.24 -11.29 2.19
C LEU A 82 -7.31 -11.55 1.13
N ALA A 83 -8.57 -11.69 1.54
CA ALA A 83 -9.69 -11.86 0.61
C ALA A 83 -9.81 -10.64 -0.32
N ASN A 84 -9.71 -9.43 0.23
CA ASN A 84 -9.75 -8.19 -0.53
C ASN A 84 -8.56 -8.08 -1.50
N ALA A 85 -7.35 -8.37 -1.05
CA ALA A 85 -6.16 -8.35 -1.91
C ALA A 85 -6.28 -9.34 -3.08
N LYS A 86 -6.76 -10.56 -2.83
CA LYS A 86 -7.00 -11.55 -3.88
C LYS A 86 -8.11 -11.13 -4.84
N SER A 87 -9.18 -10.52 -4.32
CA SER A 87 -10.27 -9.97 -5.14
C SER A 87 -9.78 -8.90 -6.08
N LEU A 88 -8.95 -7.95 -5.60
CA LEU A 88 -8.33 -6.95 -6.46
C LEU A 88 -7.46 -7.58 -7.54
N LEU A 89 -6.62 -8.54 -7.20
CA LEU A 89 -5.77 -9.22 -8.19
C LEU A 89 -6.58 -9.97 -9.24
N SER A 90 -7.74 -10.50 -8.88
CA SER A 90 -8.60 -11.21 -9.84
C SER A 90 -9.22 -10.31 -10.90
N THR A 91 -9.15 -8.98 -10.74
CA THR A 91 -9.58 -8.02 -11.76
C THR A 91 -8.51 -7.71 -12.80
N VAL A 92 -7.28 -8.21 -12.60
CA VAL A 92 -6.12 -7.94 -13.47
C VAL A 92 -5.65 -9.25 -14.07
N GLU A 93 -6.14 -9.58 -15.24
CA GLU A 93 -5.90 -10.88 -15.90
C GLU A 93 -4.99 -10.78 -17.12
N SER A 94 -4.79 -9.56 -17.64
CA SER A 94 -4.10 -9.33 -18.90
C SER A 94 -3.19 -8.11 -18.89
N LYS A 95 -2.32 -8.02 -19.89
CA LYS A 95 -1.52 -6.80 -20.15
C LYS A 95 -2.40 -5.57 -20.44
N SER A 96 -3.59 -5.77 -20.98
CA SER A 96 -4.55 -4.70 -21.22
C SER A 96 -5.04 -4.10 -19.92
N ASP A 97 -5.32 -4.93 -18.92
CA ASP A 97 -5.77 -4.47 -17.60
C ASP A 97 -4.67 -3.67 -16.90
N ILE A 98 -3.41 -4.10 -17.03
CA ILE A 98 -2.25 -3.34 -16.54
C ILE A 98 -2.15 -1.99 -17.23
N GLY A 99 -2.39 -1.93 -18.54
CA GLY A 99 -2.47 -0.68 -19.29
C GLY A 99 -3.55 0.25 -18.77
N THR A 100 -4.71 -0.29 -18.48
CA THR A 100 -5.86 0.44 -17.89
C THR A 100 -5.52 1.00 -16.51
N LEU A 101 -4.93 0.18 -15.63
CA LEU A 101 -4.49 0.64 -14.30
C LEU A 101 -3.46 1.76 -14.39
N ARG A 102 -2.48 1.61 -15.29
CA ARG A 102 -1.47 2.64 -15.52
C ARG A 102 -2.11 3.95 -15.99
N GLN A 103 -3.06 3.87 -16.92
CA GLN A 103 -3.74 5.07 -17.41
C GLN A 103 -4.54 5.75 -16.30
N ALA A 104 -5.31 4.98 -15.52
CA ALA A 104 -6.06 5.49 -14.39
C ALA A 104 -5.16 6.21 -13.37
N GLN A 105 -3.97 5.64 -13.09
CA GLN A 105 -2.98 6.29 -12.21
C GLN A 105 -2.46 7.61 -12.80
N LEU A 106 -2.14 7.63 -14.09
CA LEU A 106 -1.66 8.84 -14.74
C LEU A 106 -2.73 9.94 -14.74
N ASP A 107 -3.98 9.59 -14.98
CA ASP A 107 -5.09 10.53 -14.97
C ASP A 107 -5.34 11.07 -13.55
N TRP A 108 -5.22 10.21 -12.53
CA TRP A 108 -5.33 10.65 -11.15
C TRP A 108 -4.23 11.67 -10.79
N TRP A 109 -2.96 11.38 -11.10
CA TRP A 109 -1.85 12.29 -10.82
C TRP A 109 -1.96 13.59 -11.61
N LYS A 110 -2.39 13.52 -12.87
CA LYS A 110 -2.67 14.71 -13.68
C LYS A 110 -3.70 15.61 -13.00
N ASN A 111 -4.83 15.04 -12.58
CA ASN A 111 -5.88 15.80 -11.91
C ASN A 111 -5.39 16.35 -10.57
N TYR A 112 -4.64 15.58 -9.80
CA TYR A 112 -4.07 16.00 -8.53
C TYR A 112 -3.15 17.23 -8.67
N TYR A 113 -2.23 17.20 -9.63
CA TYR A 113 -1.32 18.32 -9.86
C TYR A 113 -2.00 19.54 -10.49
N LEU A 114 -3.15 19.38 -11.11
CA LEU A 114 -3.92 20.52 -11.63
C LEU A 114 -4.68 21.28 -10.53
N LEU A 115 -4.85 20.70 -9.33
CA LEU A 115 -5.50 21.38 -8.22
C LEU A 115 -4.65 22.48 -7.60
N SER A 116 -3.34 22.36 -7.67
CA SER A 116 -2.42 23.35 -7.13
C SER A 116 -1.09 23.32 -7.89
N TRP A 117 -0.75 24.45 -8.47
CA TRP A 117 0.52 24.59 -9.19
C TRP A 117 1.14 25.95 -8.92
N MET A 118 2.46 26.01 -9.02
CA MET A 118 3.20 27.27 -8.95
C MET A 118 4.47 27.18 -9.79
N ASP A 119 4.93 28.33 -10.22
CA ASP A 119 6.26 28.54 -10.78
C ASP A 119 6.89 29.76 -10.10
N LEU A 120 7.94 29.51 -9.35
CA LEU A 120 8.67 30.55 -8.60
C LEU A 120 9.86 31.12 -9.38
N GLY A 121 10.08 30.66 -10.61
CA GLY A 121 11.26 31.03 -11.39
C GLY A 121 12.58 30.47 -10.83
N ASP A 122 12.50 29.62 -9.80
CA ASP A 122 13.62 28.92 -9.18
C ASP A 122 13.43 27.42 -9.25
N THR A 123 14.35 26.74 -9.91
CA THR A 123 14.26 25.31 -10.18
C THR A 123 14.25 24.46 -8.92
N GLU A 124 15.05 24.82 -7.91
CA GLU A 124 15.13 24.04 -6.66
C GLU A 124 13.87 24.22 -5.82
N LEU A 125 13.34 25.42 -5.74
CA LEU A 125 12.08 25.66 -5.02
C LEU A 125 10.90 24.98 -5.72
N ASN A 126 10.84 25.03 -7.03
CA ASN A 126 9.82 24.30 -7.80
C ASN A 126 9.91 22.79 -7.57
N ARG A 127 11.12 22.24 -7.58
CA ARG A 127 11.37 20.83 -7.31
C ARG A 127 10.93 20.42 -5.90
N LEU A 128 11.22 21.22 -4.89
CA LEU A 128 10.78 21.01 -3.51
C LEU A 128 9.26 21.03 -3.41
N TYR A 129 8.61 22.00 -4.04
CA TYR A 129 7.16 22.11 -4.02
C TYR A 129 6.50 20.87 -4.63
N TYR A 130 6.83 20.51 -5.84
CA TYR A 130 6.23 19.36 -6.53
C TYR A 130 6.62 18.03 -5.90
N GLY A 131 7.83 17.91 -5.37
CA GLY A 131 8.29 16.76 -4.62
C GLY A 131 7.48 16.54 -3.34
N ASN A 132 7.22 17.59 -2.58
CA ASN A 132 6.38 17.52 -1.37
C ASN A 132 4.92 17.20 -1.72
N GLN A 133 4.39 17.76 -2.79
CA GLN A 133 3.05 17.38 -3.28
C GLN A 133 2.98 15.89 -3.64
N TYR A 134 4.00 15.36 -4.30
CA TYR A 134 4.07 13.94 -4.61
C TYR A 134 4.05 13.08 -3.34
N ILE A 135 4.91 13.41 -2.37
CA ILE A 135 4.98 12.70 -1.08
C ILE A 135 3.61 12.74 -0.38
N PHE A 136 3.00 13.91 -0.31
CA PHE A 136 1.68 14.07 0.28
C PHE A 136 0.61 13.26 -0.45
N GLY A 137 0.58 13.31 -1.78
CA GLY A 137 -0.32 12.52 -2.60
C GLY A 137 -0.13 11.00 -2.46
N CYS A 138 1.07 10.52 -2.13
CA CYS A 138 1.31 9.11 -1.83
C CYS A 138 0.71 8.67 -0.48
N CYS A 139 0.62 9.59 0.50
CA CYS A 139 0.15 9.29 1.86
C CYS A 139 -1.33 9.54 2.06
N THR A 140 -1.94 10.37 1.23
CA THR A 140 -3.28 10.93 1.46
C THR A 140 -4.21 10.58 0.33
N ARG A 141 -5.41 10.15 0.67
CA ARG A 141 -6.53 9.91 -0.26
C ARG A 141 -7.82 10.33 0.41
N GLU A 142 -8.74 10.79 -0.41
CA GLU A 142 -10.13 11.03 0.01
C GLU A 142 -10.71 9.74 0.59
N ASP A 143 -11.49 9.85 1.64
CA ASP A 143 -12.12 8.74 2.38
C ASP A 143 -11.14 7.72 2.99
N LYS A 144 -9.86 8.06 3.10
CA LYS A 144 -8.86 7.26 3.79
C LYS A 144 -8.42 7.94 5.07
N GLN A 145 -7.85 7.16 5.97
CA GLN A 145 -7.30 7.66 7.22
C GLN A 145 -6.15 8.63 6.92
N ALA A 146 -6.10 9.73 7.66
CA ALA A 146 -5.01 10.70 7.58
C ALA A 146 -3.66 10.03 7.91
N PRO A 147 -2.56 10.44 7.24
CA PRO A 147 -1.25 9.87 7.50
C PRO A 147 -0.76 10.26 8.89
N GLY A 148 -0.10 9.33 9.57
CA GLY A 148 0.61 9.64 10.81
C GLY A 148 1.91 10.43 10.58
N LEU A 149 2.72 10.58 11.63
CA LEU A 149 3.98 11.35 11.63
C LEU A 149 4.96 10.96 10.53
N TYR A 150 4.95 9.71 10.14
CA TYR A 150 5.91 9.14 9.18
C TYR A 150 5.29 8.81 7.83
N GLY A 151 4.05 9.22 7.60
CA GLY A 151 3.31 8.83 6.41
C GLY A 151 3.18 7.31 6.30
N ILE A 152 3.50 6.76 5.12
CA ILE A 152 3.51 5.31 4.86
C ILE A 152 4.90 4.67 5.02
N TRP A 153 5.90 5.42 5.44
CA TRP A 153 7.31 4.97 5.48
C TRP A 153 7.78 4.51 6.86
N ILE A 154 6.90 3.90 7.64
CA ILE A 154 7.27 3.27 8.91
C ILE A 154 7.91 1.92 8.62
N THR A 155 9.17 1.75 9.06
CA THR A 155 9.95 0.53 8.83
C THR A 155 10.13 -0.31 10.09
N ARG A 156 9.49 0.07 11.20
CA ARG A 156 9.62 -0.59 12.50
C ARG A 156 8.28 -0.62 13.24
N ASP A 157 8.10 -1.61 14.10
CA ASP A 157 6.85 -1.82 14.84
C ASP A 157 6.67 -0.87 16.03
N ASP A 158 7.75 -0.27 16.50
CA ASP A 158 7.82 0.59 17.67
C ASP A 158 8.23 2.02 17.29
N ALA A 159 7.58 2.58 16.29
CA ALA A 159 7.82 3.95 15.86
C ALA A 159 7.66 4.93 17.03
N SER A 160 8.51 5.97 17.08
CA SER A 160 8.40 7.02 18.09
C SER A 160 7.02 7.65 18.04
N TRP A 161 6.45 7.91 19.23
CA TRP A 161 5.06 8.38 19.38
C TRP A 161 4.03 7.55 18.61
N GLN A 162 4.32 6.26 18.40
CA GLN A 162 3.46 5.30 17.69
C GLN A 162 3.09 5.72 16.26
N GLY A 163 3.78 6.71 15.70
CA GLY A 163 3.47 7.23 14.37
C GLY A 163 2.10 7.90 14.26
N ASP A 164 1.55 8.37 15.38
CA ASP A 164 0.21 8.95 15.44
C ASP A 164 0.08 10.28 14.67
N TYR A 165 -1.14 10.76 14.52
CA TYR A 165 -1.46 12.03 13.89
C TYR A 165 -1.66 13.12 14.95
N HIS A 166 -0.84 14.16 14.91
CA HIS A 166 -0.93 15.28 15.84
C HIS A 166 -1.71 16.47 15.26
N LEU A 167 -2.67 16.97 16.01
CA LEU A 167 -3.39 18.21 15.68
C LEU A 167 -2.60 19.46 16.14
N ASN A 168 -1.33 19.50 15.78
CA ASN A 168 -0.46 20.65 16.00
C ASN A 168 0.22 21.04 14.69
N TYR A 169 1.55 21.08 14.64
CA TYR A 169 2.28 21.40 13.41
C TYR A 169 1.99 20.45 12.24
N ASN A 170 1.76 19.18 12.51
CA ASN A 170 1.42 18.20 11.46
C ASN A 170 0.09 18.50 10.78
N PHE A 171 -0.83 19.11 11.49
CA PHE A 171 -2.12 19.53 10.94
C PHE A 171 -1.97 20.74 10.00
N GLN A 172 -1.07 21.68 10.32
CA GLN A 172 -0.83 22.89 9.56
C GLN A 172 -0.13 22.63 8.23
#